data_15b9fb5959a230459e5807074d5900ad
#
_entry.id   15b9fb5959a230459e5807074d5900ad
#
_cell.length_a   1.000
_cell.length_b   1.000
_cell.length_c   1.000
_cell.angle_alpha   90.00
_cell.angle_beta   90.00
_cell.angle_gamma   90.00
#
_symmetry.space_group_name_H-M   'P 1'
#
loop_
_entity.id
_entity.type
_entity.pdbx_description
1 polymer ?
#
loop_
_entity_poly.entity_id
_entity_poly.type
_entity_poly.pdbx_seq_one_letter_code
_entity_poly.pdbx_strand_id
1 'polypeptide(L)'
;MAMQNFFTAIGRLKKFDIDKCIIKVKVDKTETTDKQIVTIHLSKKLVDNCKGYMYVNDIVGVKGEIRIEKGLVKLYAEKISFLSKGDGN
;
A
#
# COMPACT_ATOMS: atom_id res chain seq x y z
N MET A 1 -12.07 -15.83 20.67
CA MET A 1 -10.71 -15.33 20.55
C MET A 1 -10.61 -14.36 19.38
N ALA A 2 -9.99 -13.22 19.62
CA ALA A 2 -9.84 -12.25 18.56
C ALA A 2 -8.57 -12.54 17.80
N MET A 3 -8.68 -12.55 16.49
CA MET A 3 -7.51 -12.66 15.64
C MET A 3 -7.19 -11.29 15.11
N GLN A 4 -5.91 -10.96 15.14
CA GLN A 4 -5.48 -9.68 14.62
C GLN A 4 -5.05 -9.89 13.18
N ASN A 5 -5.77 -9.25 12.29
CA ASN A 5 -5.54 -9.39 10.87
C ASN A 5 -4.96 -8.08 10.34
N PHE A 6 -3.74 -7.80 10.78
CA PHE A 6 -3.07 -6.59 10.37
C PHE A 6 -1.93 -6.90 9.42
N PHE A 7 -1.59 -5.93 8.61
CA PHE A 7 -0.43 -6.05 7.74
C PHE A 7 0.39 -4.79 7.80
N THR A 8 1.66 -4.94 7.44
CA THR A 8 2.56 -3.82 7.17
C THR A 8 3.27 -4.14 5.87
N ALA A 9 3.24 -3.20 4.96
CA ALA A 9 3.92 -3.36 3.68
C ALA A 9 4.82 -2.16 3.46
N ILE A 10 6.06 -2.43 3.09
CA ILE A 10 7.02 -1.38 2.78
C ILE A 10 7.50 -1.64 1.37
N GLY A 11 7.45 -0.63 0.55
CA GLY A 11 7.87 -0.81 -0.82
C GLY A 11 7.74 0.46 -1.62
N ARG A 12 7.90 0.31 -2.91
CA ARG A 12 7.90 1.42 -3.85
C ARG A 12 6.50 1.58 -4.44
N LEU A 13 5.98 2.79 -4.36
CA LEU A 13 4.65 3.07 -4.89
C LEU A 13 4.71 3.02 -6.41
N LYS A 14 3.88 2.17 -7.01
CA LYS A 14 3.87 2.03 -8.47
C LYS A 14 2.67 2.66 -9.10
N LYS A 15 1.58 2.76 -8.37
CA LYS A 15 0.37 3.35 -8.93
C LYS A 15 -0.51 3.91 -7.81
N PHE A 16 -1.13 5.02 -8.08
CA PHE A 16 -2.12 5.60 -7.19
C PHE A 16 -3.36 5.92 -8.03
N ASP A 17 -4.41 5.18 -7.81
CA ASP A 17 -5.65 5.36 -8.57
C ASP A 17 -6.66 6.02 -7.65
N ILE A 18 -6.85 7.31 -7.83
CA ILE A 18 -7.74 8.09 -6.97
C ILE A 18 -9.18 7.65 -7.14
N ASP A 19 -9.57 7.36 -8.37
CA ASP A 19 -10.96 7.02 -8.65
C ASP A 19 -11.37 5.71 -8.00
N LYS A 20 -10.45 4.74 -7.98
CA LYS A 20 -10.72 3.45 -7.39
C LYS A 20 -10.28 3.36 -5.95
N CYS A 21 -9.63 4.38 -5.44
CA CYS A 21 -9.12 4.41 -4.07
C CYS A 21 -8.23 3.23 -3.79
N ILE A 22 -7.27 3.00 -4.68
CA ILE A 22 -6.28 1.94 -4.48
C ILE A 22 -4.89 2.47 -4.77
N ILE A 23 -3.92 1.80 -4.16
CA ILE A 23 -2.52 1.98 -4.53
C ILE A 23 -1.94 0.61 -4.85
N LYS A 24 -0.90 0.63 -5.65
CA LYS A 24 -0.12 -0.57 -5.92
C LYS A 24 1.30 -0.34 -5.46
N VAL A 25 1.77 -1.23 -4.62
CA VAL A 25 3.09 -1.12 -4.01
C VAL A 25 3.90 -2.34 -4.39
N LYS A 26 5.10 -2.09 -4.88
CA LYS A 26 6.03 -3.16 -5.23
C LYS A 26 6.84 -3.50 -3.99
N VAL A 27 6.68 -4.72 -3.54
CA VAL A 27 7.39 -5.22 -2.37
C VAL A 27 8.50 -6.10 -2.88
N ASP A 28 9.73 -5.69 -2.66
CA ASP A 28 10.88 -6.44 -3.14
C ASP A 28 11.25 -7.51 -2.15
N LYS A 29 11.54 -8.67 -2.67
CA LYS A 29 12.14 -9.71 -1.87
C LYS A 29 13.59 -9.83 -2.25
N THR A 30 14.42 -9.87 -1.25
CA THR A 30 15.84 -9.86 -1.50
C THR A 30 16.36 -11.17 -2.07
N GLU A 31 15.64 -12.24 -1.82
CA GLU A 31 16.16 -13.56 -2.18
C GLU A 31 15.59 -14.10 -3.47
N THR A 32 14.64 -13.42 -4.04
CA THR A 32 14.07 -13.88 -5.29
C THR A 32 14.06 -12.72 -6.26
N THR A 33 13.99 -13.06 -7.51
CA THR A 33 13.88 -12.03 -8.53
C THR A 33 12.45 -11.63 -8.79
N ASP A 34 11.52 -12.33 -8.16
CA ASP A 34 10.12 -12.05 -8.41
C ASP A 34 9.74 -10.74 -7.78
N LYS A 35 9.15 -9.92 -8.58
CA LYS A 35 8.67 -8.63 -8.12
C LYS A 35 7.20 -8.78 -7.78
N GLN A 36 6.86 -8.46 -6.57
CA GLN A 36 5.49 -8.60 -6.13
C GLN A 36 4.87 -7.24 -5.98
N ILE A 37 3.76 -7.08 -6.64
CA ILE A 37 2.99 -5.85 -6.54
C ILE A 37 1.70 -6.20 -5.84
N VAL A 38 1.46 -5.51 -4.72
CA VAL A 38 0.25 -5.72 -3.95
C VAL A 38 -0.68 -4.53 -4.14
N THR A 39 -1.96 -4.82 -4.19
CA THR A 39 -2.99 -3.81 -4.29
C THR A 39 -3.55 -3.56 -2.90
N ILE A 40 -3.58 -2.30 -2.51
CA ILE A 40 -4.05 -1.90 -1.19
C ILE A 40 -5.17 -0.90 -1.38
N HIS A 41 -6.28 -1.15 -0.71
CA HIS A 41 -7.46 -0.28 -0.77
C HIS A 41 -7.34 0.84 0.24
N LEU A 42 -7.78 2.02 -0.13
CA LEU A 42 -7.73 3.19 0.74
C LEU A 42 -9.15 3.67 0.99
N SER A 43 -9.37 4.24 2.16
CA SER A 43 -10.61 4.96 2.40
C SER A 43 -10.55 6.28 1.63
N LYS A 44 -11.72 6.84 1.36
CA LYS A 44 -11.76 8.13 0.69
C LYS A 44 -11.06 9.21 1.51
N LYS A 45 -11.22 9.13 2.83
CA LYS A 45 -10.56 10.09 3.70
C LYS A 45 -9.05 9.98 3.58
N LEU A 46 -8.53 8.77 3.50
CA LEU A 46 -7.09 8.58 3.38
C LEU A 46 -6.59 9.07 2.02
N VAL A 47 -7.36 8.82 0.96
CA VAL A 47 -7.02 9.36 -0.34
C VAL A 47 -6.95 10.88 -0.29
N ASP A 48 -7.95 11.51 0.31
CA ASP A 48 -7.97 12.97 0.38
C ASP A 48 -6.78 13.51 1.17
N ASN A 49 -6.39 12.80 2.22
CA ASN A 49 -5.26 13.25 3.02
C ASN A 49 -3.92 13.08 2.32
N CYS A 50 -3.82 12.11 1.43
CA CYS A 50 -2.54 11.75 0.85
C CYS A 50 -2.32 12.22 -0.58
N LYS A 51 -3.38 12.58 -1.28
CA LYS A 51 -3.28 12.78 -2.73
C LYS A 51 -2.32 13.89 -3.14
N GLY A 52 -2.04 14.81 -2.25
CA GLY A 52 -1.07 15.87 -2.56
C GLY A 52 0.37 15.50 -2.30
N TYR A 53 0.60 14.34 -1.72
CA TYR A 53 1.94 13.94 -1.29
C TYR A 53 2.41 12.64 -1.91
N MET A 54 1.57 11.99 -2.69
CA MET A 54 1.84 10.63 -3.11
C MET A 54 2.35 10.64 -4.56
N TYR A 55 3.57 10.24 -4.73
CA TYR A 55 4.20 10.23 -6.04
C TYR A 55 4.71 8.84 -6.36
N VAL A 56 4.56 8.46 -7.63
CA VAL A 56 5.06 7.19 -8.11
C VAL A 56 6.56 7.10 -7.85
N ASN A 57 6.98 5.94 -7.39
CA ASN A 57 8.34 5.57 -7.03
C ASN A 57 8.77 6.02 -5.64
N ASP A 58 7.93 6.73 -4.91
CA ASP A 58 8.23 6.99 -3.51
C ASP A 58 8.25 5.67 -2.72
N ILE A 59 9.06 5.64 -1.69
CA ILE A 59 9.08 4.51 -0.76
C ILE A 59 8.07 4.79 0.33
N VAL A 60 7.12 3.90 0.48
CA VAL A 60 6.04 4.08 1.45
C VAL A 60 5.95 2.90 2.37
N GLY A 61 5.48 3.15 3.57
CA GLY A 61 5.10 2.10 4.50
C GLY A 61 3.61 2.19 4.74
N VAL A 62 2.92 1.08 4.62
CA VAL A 62 1.48 1.03 4.75
C VAL A 62 1.12 0.05 5.84
N LYS A 63 0.32 0.51 6.79
CA LYS A 63 -0.25 -0.36 7.81
C LYS A 63 -1.73 -0.43 7.62
N GLY A 64 -2.29 -1.58 7.85
CA GLY A 64 -3.72 -1.70 7.73
C GLY A 64 -4.24 -3.05 8.11
N GLU A 65 -5.42 -3.33 7.63
CA GLU A 65 -6.19 -4.48 8.00
C GLU A 65 -6.31 -5.44 6.82
N ILE A 66 -6.23 -6.72 7.13
CA ILE A 66 -6.46 -7.76 6.15
C ILE A 66 -7.91 -8.20 6.30
N ARG A 67 -8.65 -8.22 5.18
CA ARG A 67 -10.01 -8.69 5.16
C ARG A 67 -10.17 -9.77 4.14
N ILE A 68 -11.07 -10.70 4.42
CA ILE A 68 -11.43 -11.72 3.45
C ILE A 68 -12.86 -11.46 3.04
N GLU A 69 -13.03 -11.14 1.76
CA GLU A 69 -14.33 -10.82 1.20
C GLU A 69 -14.59 -11.73 0.02
N LYS A 70 -15.66 -12.50 0.10
CA LYS A 70 -16.03 -13.43 -0.96
C LYS A 70 -14.87 -14.36 -1.34
N GLY A 71 -14.15 -14.80 -0.31
CA GLY A 71 -13.04 -15.71 -0.52
C GLY A 71 -11.76 -15.08 -1.00
N LEU A 72 -11.71 -13.77 -1.14
CA LEU A 72 -10.53 -13.06 -1.60
C LEU A 72 -9.91 -12.27 -0.47
N VAL A 73 -8.59 -12.31 -0.41
CA VAL A 73 -7.85 -11.52 0.57
C VAL A 73 -7.71 -10.10 0.04
N LYS A 74 -8.12 -9.14 0.86
CA LYS A 74 -8.00 -7.73 0.51
C LYS A 74 -7.29 -6.98 1.62
N LEU A 75 -6.46 -6.04 1.23
CA LEU A 75 -5.70 -5.22 2.17
C LEU A 75 -6.30 -3.82 2.19
N TYR A 76 -6.59 -3.33 3.39
CA TYR A 76 -7.17 -2.01 3.58
C TYR A 76 -6.23 -1.18 4.43
N ALA A 77 -5.75 -0.08 3.87
CA ALA A 77 -4.81 0.77 4.56
C ALA A 77 -5.49 1.58 5.65
N GLU A 78 -4.82 1.69 6.78
CA GLU A 78 -5.22 2.58 7.85
C GLU A 78 -4.28 3.75 7.98
N LYS A 79 -3.02 3.54 7.62
CA LYS A 79 -2.00 4.58 7.74
C LYS A 79 -0.97 4.39 6.66
N ILE A 80 -0.55 5.49 6.07
CA ILE A 80 0.52 5.49 5.08
C ILE A 80 1.60 6.45 5.57
N SER A 81 2.84 5.96 5.58
CA SER A 81 3.99 6.76 5.95
C SER A 81 4.88 6.91 4.73
N PHE A 82 5.40 8.09 4.53
CA PHE A 82 6.28 8.36 3.40
C PHE A 82 7.71 8.30 3.91
N LEU A 83 8.45 7.30 3.45
CA LEU A 83 9.74 6.99 4.02
C LEU A 83 10.88 7.65 3.28
N SER A 84 10.78 7.75 1.96
CA SER A 84 11.76 8.49 1.18
C SER A 84 11.24 8.72 -0.22
N LYS A 85 11.85 9.67 -0.90
CA LYS A 85 11.50 9.94 -2.27
C LYS A 85 12.14 8.92 -3.18
N GLY A 86 11.38 8.52 -4.18
CA GLY A 86 11.76 7.37 -4.94
C GLY A 86 12.93 7.56 -5.85
N ASP A 87 13.07 8.68 -6.51
CA ASP A 87 14.12 8.78 -7.46
C ASP A 87 15.29 9.54 -6.93
N GLY A 88 15.23 9.82 -5.75
CA GLY A 88 16.39 10.38 -5.19
C GLY A 88 16.93 11.53 -5.91
N ASN A 89 16.70 11.60 -6.66
CA ASN A 89 17.39 12.55 -7.23
C ASN A 89 17.25 13.17 -7.44
#